data_fa93c417f0b50d2722b57e76f6adcc53
#
_entry.id   fa93c417f0b50d2722b57e76f6adcc53
#
_cell.length_a   1.000
_cell.length_b   1.000
_cell.length_c   1.000
_cell.angle_alpha   90.00
_cell.angle_beta   90.00
_cell.angle_gamma   90.00
#
_symmetry.space_group_name_H-M   'P 1'
#
loop_
_entity.id
_entity.type
_entity.pdbx_description
1 polymer ?
#
loop_
_entity_poly.entity_id
_entity_poly.type
_entity_poly.pdbx_seq_one_letter_code
_entity_poly.pdbx_strand_id
1 'polypeptide(L)'
;MGEYLKKYFTLRKHNVSTAWKKAKLAKNCYLFLLPYAVIFCMFYVYPVVASIYYSFTYYNILESPRFLGFANYISLILEDDIFLIGLKNTLMIAIITGPLGYLLSFLFAWLINELPRAVRSVAVIVFYAPSIAGTCYTIFSVFFRGDAYGYVNSILMDIGIIDTPILWFINPQYMLPICMGVILWMSLGTGFLSFVAGLQGVDRSQFEAGMVDGVKNRWQELWFITLPSMKPMLIFGAVMAITQSFSVHDVTAASPF
;
A
#
# COMPACT_ATOMS: atom_id res chain seq x y z
N MET A 1 -20.48 28.92 -29.60
CA MET A 1 -20.48 27.56 -29.04
C MET A 1 -20.27 26.45 -30.08
N GLY A 2 -20.90 26.52 -31.26
CA GLY A 2 -20.76 25.50 -32.33
C GLY A 2 -19.38 25.40 -32.99
N GLU A 3 -18.66 26.48 -33.17
CA GLU A 3 -17.30 26.49 -33.77
C GLU A 3 -16.24 25.90 -32.83
N TYR A 4 -16.35 26.17 -31.52
CA TYR A 4 -15.46 25.58 -30.49
C TYR A 4 -15.61 24.05 -30.41
N LEU A 5 -16.83 23.55 -30.48
CA LEU A 5 -17.10 22.09 -30.48
C LEU A 5 -16.58 21.45 -31.78
N LYS A 6 -16.77 22.07 -32.94
CA LYS A 6 -16.21 21.58 -34.22
C LYS A 6 -14.68 21.50 -34.17
N LYS A 7 -14.03 22.56 -33.67
CA LYS A 7 -12.55 22.61 -33.53
C LYS A 7 -12.04 21.56 -32.54
N TYR A 8 -12.74 21.33 -31.42
CA TYR A 8 -12.41 20.29 -30.45
C TYR A 8 -12.53 18.89 -31.03
N PHE A 9 -13.61 18.59 -31.77
CA PHE A 9 -13.79 17.29 -32.44
C PHE A 9 -12.81 17.04 -33.56
N THR A 10 -12.41 18.05 -34.32
CA THR A 10 -11.40 17.92 -35.38
C THR A 10 -10.00 17.69 -34.80
N LEU A 11 -9.61 18.38 -33.72
CA LEU A 11 -8.35 18.16 -33.02
C LEU A 11 -8.31 16.74 -32.40
N ARG A 12 -9.41 16.28 -31.83
CA ARG A 12 -9.52 14.92 -31.29
C ARG A 12 -9.41 13.84 -32.37
N LYS A 13 -10.04 14.04 -33.54
CA LYS A 13 -9.93 13.13 -34.68
C LYS A 13 -8.50 13.08 -35.25
N HIS A 14 -7.81 14.21 -35.33
CA HIS A 14 -6.43 14.30 -35.79
C HIS A 14 -5.47 13.60 -34.83
N ASN A 15 -5.65 13.78 -33.49
CA ASN A 15 -4.85 13.10 -32.48
C ASN A 15 -5.05 11.57 -32.49
N VAL A 16 -6.28 11.09 -32.70
CA VAL A 16 -6.56 9.66 -32.82
C VAL A 16 -5.93 9.07 -34.07
N SER A 17 -5.99 9.75 -35.24
CA SER A 17 -5.36 9.25 -36.46
C SER A 17 -3.84 9.20 -36.39
N THR A 18 -3.21 10.15 -35.70
CA THR A 18 -1.75 10.15 -35.45
C THR A 18 -1.36 9.07 -34.43
N ALA A 19 -2.18 8.79 -33.41
CA ALA A 19 -1.94 7.70 -32.48
C ALA A 19 -1.98 6.32 -33.15
N TRP A 20 -2.96 6.09 -34.04
CA TRP A 20 -3.04 4.85 -34.83
C TRP A 20 -1.86 4.67 -35.79
N LYS A 21 -1.38 5.75 -36.43
CA LYS A 21 -0.18 5.71 -37.27
C LYS A 21 1.08 5.37 -36.45
N LYS A 22 1.24 5.97 -35.28
CA LYS A 22 2.34 5.65 -34.34
C LYS A 22 2.25 4.21 -33.84
N ALA A 23 1.04 3.73 -33.51
CA ALA A 23 0.83 2.35 -33.10
C ALA A 23 1.21 1.34 -34.20
N LYS A 24 0.88 1.62 -35.47
CA LYS A 24 1.32 0.76 -36.60
C LYS A 24 2.83 0.74 -36.79
N LEU A 25 3.53 1.86 -36.58
CA LEU A 25 4.98 1.94 -36.63
C LEU A 25 5.63 1.19 -35.46
N ALA A 26 4.95 1.08 -34.32
CA ALA A 26 5.42 0.37 -33.12
C ALA A 26 5.02 -1.13 -33.11
N LYS A 27 4.65 -1.72 -34.25
CA LYS A 27 4.18 -3.12 -34.33
C LYS A 27 5.10 -4.10 -33.64
N ASN A 28 6.41 -3.94 -33.80
CA ASN A 28 7.39 -4.83 -33.17
C ASN A 28 7.36 -4.72 -31.62
N CYS A 29 7.12 -3.53 -31.07
CA CYS A 29 6.98 -3.35 -29.62
C CYS A 29 5.75 -4.12 -29.08
N TYR A 30 4.62 -4.09 -29.80
CA TYR A 30 3.44 -4.87 -29.43
C TYR A 30 3.68 -6.37 -29.53
N LEU A 31 4.45 -6.83 -30.51
CA LEU A 31 4.81 -8.23 -30.65
C LEU A 31 5.65 -8.73 -29.46
N PHE A 32 6.60 -7.91 -28.98
CA PHE A 32 7.38 -8.22 -27.78
C PHE A 32 6.53 -8.17 -26.49
N LEU A 33 5.50 -7.32 -26.44
CA LEU A 33 4.59 -7.23 -25.31
C LEU A 33 3.56 -8.38 -25.27
N LEU A 34 3.30 -9.04 -26.42
CA LEU A 34 2.26 -10.04 -26.57
C LEU A 34 2.37 -11.21 -25.59
N PRO A 35 3.54 -11.85 -25.36
CA PRO A 35 3.66 -12.94 -24.41
C PRO A 35 3.23 -12.52 -22.99
N TYR A 36 3.66 -11.35 -22.54
CA TYR A 36 3.25 -10.79 -21.25
C TYR A 36 1.74 -10.52 -21.22
N ALA A 37 1.20 -9.89 -22.27
CA ALA A 37 -0.21 -9.56 -22.36
C ALA A 37 -1.11 -10.81 -22.30
N VAL A 38 -0.71 -11.90 -22.96
CA VAL A 38 -1.44 -13.19 -22.91
C VAL A 38 -1.46 -13.74 -21.48
N ILE A 39 -0.30 -13.80 -20.81
CA ILE A 39 -0.20 -14.29 -19.44
C ILE A 39 -1.02 -13.39 -18.50
N PHE A 40 -0.91 -12.08 -18.64
CA PHE A 40 -1.67 -11.12 -17.85
C PHE A 40 -3.18 -11.28 -18.03
N CYS A 41 -3.66 -11.41 -19.28
CA CYS A 41 -5.08 -11.62 -19.55
C CYS A 41 -5.56 -12.96 -18.98
N MET A 42 -4.76 -14.02 -19.07
CA MET A 42 -5.14 -15.35 -18.62
C MET A 42 -5.20 -15.45 -17.07
N PHE A 43 -4.23 -14.87 -16.38
CA PHE A 43 -4.09 -15.04 -14.93
C PHE A 43 -4.64 -13.86 -14.11
N TYR A 44 -4.81 -12.68 -14.69
CA TYR A 44 -5.35 -11.51 -13.98
C TYR A 44 -6.72 -11.11 -14.51
N VAL A 45 -6.84 -10.85 -15.82
CA VAL A 45 -8.10 -10.32 -16.37
C VAL A 45 -9.21 -11.36 -16.32
N TYR A 46 -8.93 -12.57 -16.80
CA TYR A 46 -9.93 -13.64 -16.83
C TYR A 46 -10.49 -14.00 -15.44
N PRO A 47 -9.67 -14.24 -14.38
CA PRO A 47 -10.22 -14.53 -13.06
C PRO A 47 -11.04 -13.37 -12.48
N VAL A 48 -10.65 -12.12 -12.71
CA VAL A 48 -11.40 -10.95 -12.26
C VAL A 48 -12.77 -10.88 -12.95
N VAL A 49 -12.81 -11.04 -14.26
CA VAL A 49 -14.07 -11.05 -15.04
C VAL A 49 -14.96 -12.23 -14.63
N ALA A 50 -14.37 -13.41 -14.45
CA ALA A 50 -15.10 -14.59 -13.98
C ALA A 50 -15.67 -14.38 -12.56
N SER A 51 -14.89 -13.79 -11.65
CA SER A 51 -15.36 -13.47 -10.29
C SER A 51 -16.52 -12.48 -10.32
N ILE A 52 -16.47 -11.44 -11.16
CA ILE A 52 -17.56 -10.50 -11.35
C ILE A 52 -18.80 -11.22 -11.89
N TYR A 53 -18.64 -12.12 -12.85
CA TYR A 53 -19.77 -12.91 -13.37
C TYR A 53 -20.38 -13.80 -12.28
N TYR A 54 -19.56 -14.55 -11.54
CA TYR A 54 -20.04 -15.43 -10.47
C TYR A 54 -20.65 -14.67 -9.30
N SER A 55 -20.28 -13.43 -9.04
CA SER A 55 -20.88 -12.61 -7.98
C SER A 55 -22.38 -12.35 -8.18
N PHE A 56 -22.88 -12.42 -9.43
CA PHE A 56 -24.30 -12.32 -9.77
C PHE A 56 -25.01 -13.66 -9.85
N THR A 57 -24.34 -14.78 -9.52
CA THR A 57 -24.88 -16.13 -9.65
C THR A 57 -24.77 -16.87 -8.31
N TYR A 58 -25.66 -17.86 -8.13
CA TYR A 58 -25.44 -18.90 -7.15
C TYR A 58 -24.46 -19.91 -7.74
N TYR A 59 -23.29 -20.05 -7.14
CA TYR A 59 -22.25 -20.95 -7.61
C TYR A 59 -21.55 -21.63 -6.44
N ASN A 60 -21.69 -22.97 -6.35
CA ASN A 60 -21.13 -23.81 -5.30
C ASN A 60 -20.09 -24.82 -5.82
N ILE A 61 -19.56 -24.61 -7.03
CA ILE A 61 -18.59 -25.49 -7.73
C ILE A 61 -19.22 -26.82 -8.20
N LEU A 62 -20.20 -27.35 -7.48
CA LEU A 62 -20.83 -28.64 -7.75
C LEU A 62 -21.94 -28.55 -8.79
N GLU A 63 -22.64 -27.43 -8.84
CA GLU A 63 -23.77 -27.19 -9.74
C GLU A 63 -23.46 -26.10 -10.77
N SER A 64 -24.19 -26.11 -11.88
CA SER A 64 -24.09 -25.04 -12.87
C SER A 64 -24.50 -23.70 -12.27
N PRO A 65 -23.84 -22.60 -12.60
CA PRO A 65 -24.17 -21.28 -12.08
C PRO A 65 -25.58 -20.87 -12.42
N ARG A 66 -26.38 -20.47 -11.42
CA ARG A 66 -27.73 -19.95 -11.61
C ARG A 66 -27.73 -18.44 -11.37
N PHE A 67 -28.23 -17.66 -12.30
CA PHE A 67 -28.28 -16.22 -12.18
C PHE A 67 -29.25 -15.76 -11.08
N LEU A 68 -28.76 -15.05 -10.09
CA LEU A 68 -29.51 -14.50 -8.94
C LEU A 68 -29.60 -12.96 -8.95
N GLY A 69 -28.99 -12.30 -9.90
CA GLY A 69 -28.91 -10.84 -9.91
C GLY A 69 -28.16 -10.30 -8.70
N PHE A 70 -28.76 -9.37 -7.96
CA PHE A 70 -28.12 -8.71 -6.81
C PHE A 70 -28.39 -9.41 -5.46
N ALA A 71 -29.01 -10.58 -5.42
CA ALA A 71 -29.38 -11.25 -4.18
C ALA A 71 -28.16 -11.49 -3.26
N ASN A 72 -27.03 -11.93 -3.82
CA ASN A 72 -25.81 -12.13 -3.04
C ASN A 72 -25.30 -10.82 -2.36
N TYR A 73 -25.42 -9.70 -3.05
CA TYR A 73 -25.00 -8.40 -2.49
C TYR A 73 -25.98 -7.90 -1.40
N ILE A 74 -27.27 -8.19 -1.57
CA ILE A 74 -28.31 -7.85 -0.59
C ILE A 74 -28.08 -8.66 0.69
N SER A 75 -27.90 -9.98 0.57
CA SER A 75 -27.60 -10.85 1.71
C SER A 75 -26.31 -10.46 2.42
N LEU A 76 -25.24 -10.16 1.66
CA LEU A 76 -23.94 -9.73 2.21
C LEU A 76 -24.03 -8.43 3.04
N ILE A 77 -24.88 -7.48 2.61
CA ILE A 77 -24.99 -6.17 3.26
C ILE A 77 -26.03 -6.16 4.38
N LEU A 78 -27.12 -6.93 4.24
CA LEU A 78 -28.26 -6.86 5.16
C LEU A 78 -28.32 -8.03 6.16
N GLU A 79 -27.69 -9.17 5.85
CA GLU A 79 -27.85 -10.41 6.62
C GLU A 79 -26.51 -10.88 7.21
N ASP A 80 -25.35 -10.44 6.69
CA ASP A 80 -24.05 -10.91 7.14
C ASP A 80 -23.37 -9.87 8.05
N ASP A 81 -23.61 -9.97 9.36
CA ASP A 81 -22.98 -9.14 10.38
C ASP A 81 -21.45 -9.30 10.42
N ILE A 82 -20.95 -10.50 10.11
CA ILE A 82 -19.50 -10.77 10.11
C ILE A 82 -18.81 -9.96 9.02
N PHE A 83 -19.41 -9.93 7.83
CA PHE A 83 -18.91 -9.10 6.73
C PHE A 83 -18.88 -7.61 7.09
N LEU A 84 -19.96 -7.10 7.70
CA LEU A 84 -20.04 -5.69 8.09
C LEU A 84 -18.99 -5.31 9.14
N ILE A 85 -18.77 -6.18 10.12
CA ILE A 85 -17.70 -6.01 11.13
C ILE A 85 -16.33 -6.02 10.46
N GLY A 86 -16.09 -7.00 9.57
CA GLY A 86 -14.84 -7.12 8.81
C GLY A 86 -14.59 -5.89 7.93
N LEU A 87 -15.60 -5.41 7.22
CA LEU A 87 -15.51 -4.20 6.40
C LEU A 87 -15.18 -2.96 7.24
N LYS A 88 -15.88 -2.77 8.38
CA LYS A 88 -15.60 -1.67 9.31
C LYS A 88 -14.15 -1.72 9.83
N ASN A 89 -13.68 -2.89 10.26
CA ASN A 89 -12.33 -3.06 10.77
C ASN A 89 -11.28 -2.79 9.68
N THR A 90 -11.49 -3.31 8.48
CA THR A 90 -10.59 -3.07 7.33
C THR A 90 -10.52 -1.59 6.97
N LEU A 91 -11.66 -0.92 6.91
CA LEU A 91 -11.69 0.52 6.64
C LEU A 91 -11.01 1.33 7.76
N MET A 92 -11.23 0.98 9.02
CA MET A 92 -10.57 1.63 10.15
C MET A 92 -9.05 1.47 10.08
N ILE A 93 -8.57 0.26 9.83
CA ILE A 93 -7.14 -0.01 9.66
C ILE A 93 -6.61 0.78 8.47
N ALA A 94 -7.24 0.71 7.31
CA ALA A 94 -6.77 1.37 6.09
C ALA A 94 -6.71 2.90 6.23
N ILE A 95 -7.72 3.53 6.82
CA ILE A 95 -7.78 4.98 7.03
C ILE A 95 -6.69 5.46 8.00
N ILE A 96 -6.36 4.67 9.01
CA ILE A 96 -5.34 5.03 9.99
C ILE A 96 -3.95 4.69 9.46
N THR A 97 -3.73 3.44 9.02
CA THR A 97 -2.38 2.97 8.67
C THR A 97 -1.92 3.47 7.31
N GLY A 98 -2.81 3.72 6.36
CA GLY A 98 -2.45 4.25 5.05
C GLY A 98 -1.77 5.62 5.12
N PRO A 99 -2.46 6.67 5.58
CA PRO A 99 -1.85 8.00 5.70
C PRO A 99 -0.70 8.04 6.69
N LEU A 100 -0.83 7.38 7.85
CA LEU A 100 0.21 7.40 8.88
C LEU A 100 1.45 6.64 8.41
N GLY A 101 1.31 5.48 7.77
CA GLY A 101 2.41 4.72 7.18
C GLY A 101 3.12 5.48 6.06
N TYR A 102 2.37 6.19 5.22
CA TYR A 102 2.93 7.08 4.21
C TYR A 102 3.80 8.18 4.82
N LEU A 103 3.27 8.88 5.84
CA LEU A 103 3.99 9.95 6.53
C LEU A 103 5.23 9.43 7.26
N LEU A 104 5.10 8.31 7.97
CA LEU A 104 6.24 7.68 8.65
C LEU A 104 7.32 7.23 7.66
N SER A 105 6.93 6.59 6.55
CA SER A 105 7.86 6.16 5.51
C SER A 105 8.63 7.33 4.92
N PHE A 106 7.96 8.45 4.65
CA PHE A 106 8.61 9.67 4.17
C PHE A 106 9.51 10.29 5.23
N LEU A 107 9.04 10.41 6.46
CA LEU A 107 9.81 10.96 7.58
C LEU A 107 11.09 10.18 7.84
N PHE A 108 11.01 8.85 7.93
CA PHE A 108 12.19 8.00 8.10
C PHE A 108 13.14 8.08 6.91
N ALA A 109 12.64 8.11 5.68
CA ALA A 109 13.48 8.30 4.50
C ALA A 109 14.23 9.63 4.55
N TRP A 110 13.55 10.71 4.94
CA TRP A 110 14.15 12.04 5.08
C TRP A 110 15.22 12.08 6.18
N LEU A 111 14.93 11.55 7.38
CA LEU A 111 15.90 11.48 8.47
C LEU A 111 17.13 10.63 8.10
N ILE A 112 16.93 9.48 7.48
CA ILE A 112 18.00 8.59 7.05
C ILE A 112 18.84 9.23 5.94
N ASN A 113 18.24 10.08 5.10
CA ASN A 113 18.97 10.76 4.04
C ASN A 113 20.02 11.76 4.55
N GLU A 114 19.87 12.27 5.77
CA GLU A 114 20.85 13.15 6.43
C GLU A 114 22.10 12.40 6.91
N LEU A 115 22.04 11.08 7.01
CA LEU A 115 23.16 10.27 7.53
C LEU A 115 24.30 10.15 6.50
N PRO A 116 25.55 9.97 6.96
CA PRO A 116 26.69 9.63 6.10
C PRO A 116 26.40 8.38 5.26
N ARG A 117 26.96 8.30 4.06
CA ARG A 117 26.63 7.23 3.07
C ARG A 117 26.67 5.82 3.65
N ALA A 118 27.71 5.48 4.43
CA ALA A 118 27.85 4.13 5.00
C ALA A 118 26.73 3.81 6.00
N VAL A 119 26.46 4.75 6.94
CA VAL A 119 25.40 4.59 7.95
C VAL A 119 24.01 4.58 7.29
N ARG A 120 23.79 5.43 6.30
CA ARG A 120 22.55 5.47 5.51
C ARG A 120 22.26 4.13 4.86
N SER A 121 23.25 3.51 4.22
CA SER A 121 23.05 2.21 3.55
C SER A 121 22.64 1.12 4.55
N VAL A 122 23.29 1.07 5.71
CA VAL A 122 22.93 0.13 6.76
C VAL A 122 21.52 0.43 7.30
N ALA A 123 21.22 1.70 7.58
CA ALA A 123 19.91 2.10 8.07
C ALA A 123 18.78 1.72 7.10
N VAL A 124 18.96 1.98 5.79
CA VAL A 124 17.97 1.58 4.76
C VAL A 124 17.74 0.07 4.79
N ILE A 125 18.79 -0.76 4.88
CA ILE A 125 18.64 -2.22 4.96
C ILE A 125 17.87 -2.62 6.21
N VAL A 126 18.23 -2.09 7.37
CA VAL A 126 17.59 -2.42 8.66
C VAL A 126 16.10 -2.05 8.65
N PHE A 127 15.76 -0.85 8.17
CA PHE A 127 14.36 -0.40 8.14
C PHE A 127 13.53 -1.08 7.04
N TYR A 128 14.15 -1.49 5.94
CA TYR A 128 13.47 -2.18 4.86
C TYR A 128 13.35 -3.70 5.07
N ALA A 129 14.26 -4.32 5.83
CA ALA A 129 14.29 -5.76 6.05
C ALA A 129 12.94 -6.36 6.52
N PRO A 130 12.18 -5.75 7.45
CA PRO A 130 10.88 -6.28 7.88
C PRO A 130 9.88 -6.42 6.74
N SER A 131 9.87 -5.52 5.77
CA SER A 131 8.92 -5.54 4.66
C SER A 131 9.19 -6.64 3.63
N ILE A 132 10.43 -7.18 3.58
CA ILE A 132 10.79 -8.30 2.69
C ILE A 132 10.50 -9.63 3.35
N ALA A 133 10.67 -9.71 4.66
CA ALA A 133 10.51 -10.95 5.40
C ALA A 133 9.03 -11.21 5.66
N GLY A 134 8.37 -11.98 4.76
CA GLY A 134 6.95 -12.35 4.89
C GLY A 134 6.58 -13.04 6.21
N THR A 135 7.56 -13.52 6.97
CA THR A 135 7.39 -14.18 8.29
C THR A 135 7.45 -13.20 9.47
N CYS A 136 7.63 -11.89 9.25
CA CYS A 136 7.70 -10.91 10.34
C CYS A 136 6.44 -10.92 11.23
N TYR A 137 5.27 -11.18 10.66
CA TYR A 137 4.03 -11.30 11.44
C TYR A 137 4.09 -12.42 12.48
N THR A 138 4.73 -13.53 12.17
CA THR A 138 4.92 -14.65 13.09
C THR A 138 5.78 -14.25 14.30
N ILE A 139 6.75 -13.36 14.12
CA ILE A 139 7.56 -12.86 15.23
C ILE A 139 6.66 -12.10 16.22
N PHE A 140 5.77 -11.25 15.74
CA PHE A 140 4.84 -10.51 16.60
C PHE A 140 3.84 -11.44 17.30
N SER A 141 3.43 -12.55 16.69
CA SER A 141 2.57 -13.54 17.35
C SER A 141 3.25 -14.22 18.52
N VAL A 142 4.58 -14.39 18.47
CA VAL A 142 5.38 -14.90 19.59
C VAL A 142 5.54 -13.83 20.69
N PHE A 143 5.80 -12.57 20.30
CA PHE A 143 5.93 -11.48 21.28
C PHE A 143 4.64 -11.25 22.08
N PHE A 144 3.49 -11.20 21.37
CA PHE A 144 2.15 -10.96 21.95
C PHE A 144 1.38 -12.25 22.23
N ARG A 145 2.08 -13.32 22.54
CA ARG A 145 1.45 -14.59 22.92
C ARG A 145 0.61 -14.39 24.19
N GLY A 146 -0.60 -14.97 24.22
CA GLY A 146 -1.59 -14.75 25.28
C GLY A 146 -1.35 -15.53 26.57
N ASP A 147 -0.24 -16.24 26.71
CA ASP A 147 0.13 -16.98 27.92
C ASP A 147 1.15 -16.22 28.78
N ALA A 148 1.45 -16.74 29.96
CA ALA A 148 2.43 -16.16 30.88
C ALA A 148 3.87 -16.17 30.34
N TYR A 149 4.14 -17.00 29.32
CA TYR A 149 5.45 -17.12 28.67
C TYR A 149 5.60 -16.20 27.46
N GLY A 150 4.53 -15.51 27.04
CA GLY A 150 4.61 -14.47 26.02
C GLY A 150 5.54 -13.35 26.47
N TYR A 151 6.48 -12.92 25.63
CA TYR A 151 7.49 -11.93 26.03
C TYR A 151 6.89 -10.66 26.63
N VAL A 152 5.83 -10.10 26.03
CA VAL A 152 5.19 -8.89 26.54
C VAL A 152 4.48 -9.17 27.87
N ASN A 153 3.75 -10.27 28.02
CA ASN A 153 3.11 -10.65 29.27
C ASN A 153 4.12 -10.90 30.37
N SER A 154 5.18 -11.66 30.08
CA SER A 154 6.25 -11.95 31.07
C SER A 154 6.87 -10.65 31.60
N ILE A 155 7.25 -9.74 30.73
CA ILE A 155 7.82 -8.43 31.14
C ILE A 155 6.82 -7.63 31.97
N LEU A 156 5.55 -7.54 31.55
CA LEU A 156 4.53 -6.78 32.28
C LEU A 156 4.19 -7.38 33.65
N MET A 157 4.23 -8.71 33.76
CA MET A 157 4.05 -9.41 35.03
C MET A 157 5.26 -9.24 35.95
N ASP A 158 6.49 -9.32 35.43
CA ASP A 158 7.72 -9.13 36.19
C ASP A 158 7.85 -7.71 36.76
N ILE A 159 7.36 -6.70 36.03
CA ILE A 159 7.34 -5.29 36.50
C ILE A 159 6.14 -5.04 37.45
N GLY A 160 5.19 -5.96 37.56
CA GLY A 160 4.01 -5.85 38.44
C GLY A 160 2.91 -4.92 37.87
N ILE A 161 2.88 -4.71 36.55
CA ILE A 161 1.82 -3.91 35.88
C ILE A 161 0.55 -4.72 35.70
N ILE A 162 0.67 -6.04 35.50
CA ILE A 162 -0.45 -6.98 35.34
C ILE A 162 -0.24 -8.21 36.24
N ASP A 163 -1.32 -8.72 36.83
CA ASP A 163 -1.31 -9.92 37.65
C ASP A 163 -1.63 -11.19 36.87
N THR A 164 -2.32 -11.04 35.73
CA THR A 164 -2.75 -12.14 34.86
C THR A 164 -2.38 -11.86 33.42
N PRO A 165 -2.02 -12.91 32.62
CA PRO A 165 -1.63 -12.72 31.24
C PRO A 165 -2.80 -12.18 30.39
N ILE A 166 -2.53 -11.21 29.55
CA ILE A 166 -3.50 -10.61 28.62
C ILE A 166 -3.56 -11.43 27.33
N LEU A 167 -4.77 -11.74 26.89
CA LEU A 167 -5.05 -12.43 25.62
C LEU A 167 -5.08 -11.41 24.47
N TRP A 168 -3.90 -11.00 24.01
CA TRP A 168 -3.71 -9.88 23.08
C TRP A 168 -4.47 -10.01 21.75
N PHE A 169 -4.52 -11.21 21.17
CA PHE A 169 -5.14 -11.46 19.85
C PHE A 169 -6.59 -11.97 19.95
N ILE A 170 -7.07 -12.27 21.15
CA ILE A 170 -8.46 -12.72 21.37
C ILE A 170 -9.36 -11.53 21.73
N ASN A 171 -8.82 -10.57 22.49
CA ASN A 171 -9.56 -9.40 22.89
C ASN A 171 -9.54 -8.32 21.79
N PRO A 172 -10.69 -7.97 21.18
CA PRO A 172 -10.77 -6.96 20.12
C PRO A 172 -10.19 -5.60 20.50
N GLN A 173 -10.19 -5.27 21.79
CA GLN A 173 -9.67 -4.00 22.30
C GLN A 173 -8.15 -3.87 22.10
N TYR A 174 -7.40 -4.96 22.19
CA TYR A 174 -5.95 -4.97 22.02
C TYR A 174 -5.52 -5.42 20.64
N MET A 175 -6.26 -6.33 20.01
CA MET A 175 -5.94 -6.90 18.71
C MET A 175 -5.79 -5.84 17.62
N LEU A 176 -6.77 -4.94 17.45
CA LEU A 176 -6.74 -3.93 16.41
C LEU A 176 -5.56 -2.95 16.54
N PRO A 177 -5.28 -2.36 17.72
CA PRO A 177 -4.11 -1.49 17.90
C PRO A 177 -2.78 -2.19 17.64
N ILE A 178 -2.64 -3.46 18.06
CA ILE A 178 -1.42 -4.25 17.82
C ILE A 178 -1.24 -4.50 16.31
N CYS A 179 -2.29 -4.95 15.63
CA CYS A 179 -2.26 -5.13 14.17
C CYS A 179 -1.89 -3.84 13.45
N MET A 180 -2.48 -2.70 13.83
CA MET A 180 -2.12 -1.39 13.26
C MET A 180 -0.65 -1.05 13.51
N GLY A 181 -0.12 -1.29 14.70
CA GLY A 181 1.29 -1.06 15.03
C GLY A 181 2.23 -1.90 14.18
N VAL A 182 1.91 -3.18 13.98
CA VAL A 182 2.68 -4.09 13.11
C VAL A 182 2.63 -3.63 11.65
N ILE A 183 1.45 -3.26 11.15
CA ILE A 183 1.28 -2.74 9.78
C ILE A 183 2.10 -1.46 9.58
N LEU A 184 2.08 -0.54 10.56
CA LEU A 184 2.87 0.69 10.50
C LEU A 184 4.38 0.40 10.49
N TRP A 185 4.84 -0.55 11.28
CA TRP A 185 6.23 -0.98 11.21
C TRP A 185 6.58 -1.53 9.82
N MET A 186 5.72 -2.37 9.26
CA MET A 186 5.94 -2.97 7.93
C MET A 186 5.68 -2.00 6.77
N SER A 187 5.11 -0.83 7.02
CA SER A 187 4.88 0.19 5.99
C SER A 187 6.18 0.76 5.38
N LEU A 188 7.33 0.52 6.04
CA LEU A 188 8.66 0.88 5.54
C LEU A 188 9.10 -0.07 4.41
N GLY A 189 8.25 -0.22 3.40
CA GLY A 189 8.43 -1.11 2.24
C GLY A 189 8.88 -0.37 0.97
N THR A 190 8.31 -0.77 -0.16
CA THR A 190 8.66 -0.22 -1.50
C THR A 190 8.42 1.29 -1.60
N GLY A 191 7.41 1.83 -0.91
CA GLY A 191 7.15 3.26 -0.81
C GLY A 191 8.31 4.01 -0.13
N PHE A 192 8.81 3.48 0.98
CA PHE A 192 9.98 4.01 1.69
C PHE A 192 11.23 4.04 0.79
N LEU A 193 11.53 2.92 0.08
CA LEU A 193 12.66 2.90 -0.86
C LEU A 193 12.52 3.92 -1.98
N SER A 194 11.30 4.12 -2.48
CA SER A 194 11.01 5.14 -3.48
C SER A 194 11.32 6.55 -2.96
N PHE A 195 10.98 6.83 -1.70
CA PHE A 195 11.33 8.12 -1.07
C PHE A 195 12.83 8.28 -0.88
N VAL A 196 13.54 7.24 -0.42
CA VAL A 196 15.00 7.25 -0.30
C VAL A 196 15.64 7.52 -1.67
N ALA A 197 15.19 6.84 -2.73
CA ALA A 197 15.69 7.05 -4.09
C ALA A 197 15.37 8.47 -4.59
N GLY A 198 14.15 8.96 -4.34
CA GLY A 198 13.74 10.31 -4.71
C GLY A 198 14.58 11.39 -4.03
N LEU A 199 14.82 11.25 -2.72
CA LEU A 199 15.66 12.19 -1.95
C LEU A 199 17.10 12.23 -2.46
N GLN A 200 17.66 11.08 -2.84
CA GLN A 200 19.01 10.99 -3.39
C GLN A 200 19.09 11.49 -4.85
N GLY A 201 17.96 11.54 -5.55
CA GLY A 201 17.87 12.01 -6.94
C GLY A 201 17.71 13.53 -7.08
N VAL A 202 17.49 14.27 -5.99
CA VAL A 202 17.38 15.74 -6.05
C VAL A 202 18.76 16.33 -6.34
N ASP A 203 18.84 17.17 -7.38
CA ASP A 203 20.08 17.82 -7.78
C ASP A 203 20.57 18.79 -6.70
N ARG A 204 21.84 18.68 -6.35
CA ARG A 204 22.49 19.55 -5.35
C ARG A 204 22.47 21.02 -5.76
N SER A 205 22.52 21.31 -7.04
CA SER A 205 22.44 22.68 -7.57
C SER A 205 21.17 23.41 -7.13
N GLN A 206 20.05 22.69 -6.92
CA GLN A 206 18.80 23.27 -6.43
C GLN A 206 18.91 23.74 -4.97
N PHE A 207 19.65 23.00 -4.13
CA PHE A 207 19.91 23.41 -2.74
C PHE A 207 20.86 24.61 -2.68
N GLU A 208 21.89 24.64 -3.55
CA GLU A 208 22.82 25.76 -3.65
C GLU A 208 22.12 27.03 -4.12
N ALA A 209 21.28 26.94 -5.14
CA ALA A 209 20.44 28.05 -5.60
C ALA A 209 19.46 28.52 -4.50
N GLY A 210 18.82 27.59 -3.80
CA GLY A 210 17.93 27.91 -2.69
C GLY A 210 18.62 28.66 -1.55
N MET A 211 19.88 28.32 -1.23
CA MET A 211 20.67 29.07 -0.24
C MET A 211 20.93 30.52 -0.67
N VAL A 212 21.16 30.75 -1.96
CA VAL A 212 21.32 32.11 -2.52
C VAL A 212 20.00 32.88 -2.47
N ASP A 213 18.86 32.20 -2.71
CA ASP A 213 17.51 32.75 -2.63
C ASP A 213 17.01 32.96 -1.20
N GLY A 214 17.82 32.63 -0.17
CA GLY A 214 17.52 32.92 1.22
C GLY A 214 16.86 31.77 2.01
N VAL A 215 16.87 30.54 1.49
CA VAL A 215 16.50 29.33 2.25
C VAL A 215 17.55 29.08 3.33
N LYS A 216 17.13 29.12 4.61
CA LYS A 216 18.08 29.12 5.76
C LYS A 216 18.01 27.84 6.61
N ASN A 217 16.95 27.07 6.50
CA ASN A 217 16.77 25.90 7.36
C ASN A 217 16.22 24.69 6.60
N ARG A 218 16.38 23.49 7.20
CA ARG A 218 15.97 22.20 6.65
C ARG A 218 14.48 22.09 6.33
N TRP A 219 13.62 22.76 7.10
CA TRP A 219 12.18 22.77 6.84
C TRP A 219 11.84 23.58 5.58
N GLN A 220 12.53 24.70 5.35
CA GLN A 220 12.38 25.48 4.12
C GLN A 220 12.90 24.69 2.91
N GLU A 221 14.06 24.01 3.02
CA GLU A 221 14.58 23.12 1.97
C GLU A 221 13.55 22.02 1.65
N LEU A 222 12.96 21.41 2.68
CA LEU A 222 11.95 20.37 2.51
C LEU A 222 10.75 20.87 1.69
N TRP A 223 10.18 22.02 2.08
CA TRP A 223 8.96 22.54 1.46
C TRP A 223 9.17 23.14 0.08
N PHE A 224 10.27 23.88 -0.12
CA PHE A 224 10.48 24.65 -1.34
C PHE A 224 11.31 23.91 -2.40
N ILE A 225 12.15 22.95 -2.01
CA ILE A 225 13.04 22.24 -2.93
C ILE A 225 12.70 20.75 -2.98
N THR A 226 12.71 20.05 -1.84
CA THR A 226 12.65 18.59 -1.79
C THR A 226 11.27 18.08 -2.23
N LEU A 227 10.20 18.52 -1.60
CA LEU A 227 8.83 18.05 -1.92
C LEU A 227 8.43 18.34 -3.37
N PRO A 228 8.67 19.54 -3.94
CA PRO A 228 8.36 19.80 -5.35
C PRO A 228 9.15 18.91 -6.32
N SER A 229 10.44 18.67 -6.03
CA SER A 229 11.32 17.85 -6.89
C SER A 229 10.96 16.37 -6.84
N MET A 230 10.39 15.90 -5.72
CA MET A 230 10.02 14.51 -5.49
C MET A 230 8.58 14.15 -5.87
N LYS A 231 7.80 15.04 -6.49
CA LYS A 231 6.39 14.79 -6.82
C LYS A 231 6.08 13.41 -7.39
N PRO A 232 6.82 12.87 -8.38
CA PRO A 232 6.54 11.54 -8.92
C PRO A 232 6.68 10.43 -7.88
N MET A 233 7.69 10.52 -7.01
CA MET A 233 7.95 9.54 -5.95
C MET A 233 6.93 9.63 -4.82
N LEU A 234 6.47 10.85 -4.51
CA LEU A 234 5.40 11.08 -3.53
C LEU A 234 4.08 10.44 -4.01
N ILE A 235 3.71 10.62 -5.27
CA ILE A 235 2.51 9.98 -5.85
C ILE A 235 2.65 8.46 -5.83
N PHE A 236 3.79 7.93 -6.25
CA PHE A 236 4.06 6.48 -6.22
C PHE A 236 3.96 5.93 -4.80
N GLY A 237 4.60 6.58 -3.82
CA GLY A 237 4.53 6.19 -2.42
C GLY A 237 3.10 6.23 -1.86
N ALA A 238 2.29 7.23 -2.25
CA ALA A 238 0.88 7.30 -1.85
C ALA A 238 0.05 6.13 -2.40
N VAL A 239 0.22 5.81 -3.68
CA VAL A 239 -0.45 4.65 -4.30
C VAL A 239 -0.04 3.34 -3.60
N MET A 240 1.26 3.18 -3.31
CA MET A 240 1.75 1.99 -2.59
C MET A 240 1.21 1.91 -1.16
N ALA A 241 1.17 3.02 -0.43
CA ALA A 241 0.63 3.07 0.93
C ALA A 241 -0.86 2.71 0.97
N ILE A 242 -1.67 3.23 0.03
CA ILE A 242 -3.08 2.88 -0.11
C ILE A 242 -3.22 1.37 -0.41
N THR A 243 -2.47 0.85 -1.37
CA THR A 243 -2.55 -0.57 -1.74
C THR A 243 -2.19 -1.48 -0.56
N GLN A 244 -1.11 -1.15 0.16
CA GLN A 244 -0.67 -1.93 1.32
C GLN A 244 -1.65 -1.87 2.49
N SER A 245 -2.29 -0.73 2.74
CA SER A 245 -3.24 -0.57 3.85
C SER A 245 -4.50 -1.43 3.70
N PHE A 246 -4.86 -1.82 2.47
CA PHE A 246 -5.95 -2.76 2.19
C PHE A 246 -5.50 -4.23 2.14
N SER A 247 -4.19 -4.51 2.08
CA SER A 247 -3.63 -5.88 2.02
C SER A 247 -3.34 -6.43 3.43
N VAL A 248 -4.33 -6.36 4.31
CA VAL A 248 -4.16 -6.67 5.76
C VAL A 248 -4.29 -8.18 6.06
N HIS A 249 -4.70 -9.00 5.10
CA HIS A 249 -4.97 -10.42 5.29
C HIS A 249 -3.81 -11.22 5.91
N ASP A 250 -2.57 -10.82 5.64
CA ASP A 250 -1.39 -11.52 6.16
C ASP A 250 -1.23 -11.39 7.69
N VAL A 251 -1.67 -10.25 8.27
CA VAL A 251 -1.57 -9.99 9.72
C VAL A 251 -2.58 -10.82 10.49
N THR A 252 -3.80 -10.94 9.95
CA THR A 252 -4.88 -11.69 10.58
C THR A 252 -4.72 -13.19 10.41
N ALA A 253 -4.13 -13.66 9.29
CA ALA A 253 -3.86 -15.06 9.04
C ALA A 253 -2.71 -15.62 9.91
N ALA A 254 -1.82 -14.77 10.41
CA ALA A 254 -0.73 -15.18 11.30
C ALA A 254 -1.13 -15.27 12.78
N SER A 255 -2.35 -14.81 13.14
CA SER A 255 -2.88 -15.03 14.50
C SER A 255 -3.40 -16.47 14.59
N PRO A 256 -2.82 -17.35 15.41
CA PRO A 256 -3.41 -18.66 15.66
C PRO A 256 -4.75 -18.43 16.39
N PHE A 257 -5.84 -18.88 15.78
CA PHE A 257 -7.12 -19.00 16.43
C PHE A 257 -7.04 -20.00 17.59
#